data_7d8946136474f237a2ed0f2a27c70de5
#
_entry.id   7d8946136474f237a2ed0f2a27c70de5
#
_cell.length_a   1.000
_cell.length_b   1.000
_cell.length_c   1.000
_cell.angle_alpha   90.00
_cell.angle_beta   90.00
_cell.angle_gamma   90.00
#
_symmetry.space_group_name_H-M   'P 1'
#
loop_
_entity.id
_entity.type
_entity.pdbx_description
1 polymer ?
#
loop_
_entity_poly.entity_id
_entity_poly.type
_entity_poly.pdbx_seq_one_letter_code
_entity_poly.pdbx_strand_id
1 'polypeptide(L)'
;MTAYLVFGILTPLENALRWLLDRFHENLGLPWAWAIVATTIVVRIALVPLTVRQIHSMQALQRHAPEMKEIQRKYKGDRQKMNEEMMRFYKENHINPAASCLPLLAQAPVFISLYLVLRSFSKHVPAGSNLSWLHFVPDITAKASSHWSGYVLLAVYALSQVASTYFMATAMDKMQRRIMMILPLVFISVIAHFPTGLVVYWVTTNLWTVGQGLITRRLVPRTPPAEASGPKRSSRTPPADGGGGNGAQLERPSAQPATPKPRPVSTQPRRVKRNRGHGRR
;
A
#
# COMPACT_ATOMS: atom_id res chain seq x y z
N MET A 1 22.39 5.57 24.99
CA MET A 1 21.64 4.52 25.70
C MET A 1 20.58 3.87 24.80
N THR A 2 19.76 4.60 24.05
CA THR A 2 18.75 4.06 23.13
C THR A 2 19.31 3.19 21.99
N ALA A 3 20.48 3.51 21.42
CA ALA A 3 21.11 2.73 20.37
C ALA A 3 21.47 1.29 20.84
N TYR A 4 22.05 1.14 22.03
CA TYR A 4 22.40 -0.15 22.58
C TYR A 4 21.20 -1.06 22.87
N LEU A 5 20.06 -0.48 23.26
CA LEU A 5 18.82 -1.23 23.47
C LEU A 5 18.24 -1.75 22.15
N VAL A 6 18.24 -0.93 21.10
CA VAL A 6 17.76 -1.33 19.77
C VAL A 6 18.64 -2.43 19.18
N PHE A 7 19.97 -2.33 19.31
CA PHE A 7 20.91 -3.34 18.85
C PHE A 7 20.74 -4.65 19.64
N GLY A 8 20.57 -4.60 20.98
CA GLY A 8 20.35 -5.80 21.79
C GLY A 8 19.05 -6.56 21.44
N ILE A 9 17.99 -5.85 21.10
CA ILE A 9 16.72 -6.46 20.69
C ILE A 9 16.84 -7.18 19.33
N LEU A 10 17.69 -6.68 18.43
CA LEU A 10 17.89 -7.26 17.09
C LEU A 10 18.91 -8.42 17.08
N THR A 11 19.73 -8.59 18.13
CA THR A 11 20.75 -9.63 18.20
C THR A 11 20.23 -11.04 17.91
N PRO A 12 19.07 -11.50 18.43
CA PRO A 12 18.55 -12.82 18.08
C PRO A 12 18.26 -12.98 16.59
N LEU A 13 17.72 -11.92 15.96
CA LEU A 13 17.43 -11.93 14.54
C LEU A 13 18.70 -11.86 13.68
N GLU A 14 19.70 -11.08 14.09
CA GLU A 14 21.02 -11.05 13.45
C GLU A 14 21.69 -12.42 13.50
N ASN A 15 21.68 -13.08 14.66
CA ASN A 15 22.23 -14.41 14.83
C ASN A 15 21.51 -15.45 13.97
N ALA A 16 20.17 -15.38 13.90
CA ALA A 16 19.37 -16.26 13.05
C ALA A 16 19.69 -16.05 11.56
N LEU A 17 19.79 -14.79 11.10
CA LEU A 17 20.14 -14.48 9.71
C LEU A 17 21.57 -14.92 9.37
N ARG A 18 22.52 -14.70 10.28
CA ARG A 18 23.91 -15.16 10.15
C ARG A 18 23.96 -16.68 10.05
N TRP A 19 23.31 -17.37 10.98
CA TRP A 19 23.23 -18.83 10.98
C TRP A 19 22.64 -19.36 9.65
N LEU A 20 21.60 -18.74 9.11
CA LEU A 20 21.05 -19.12 7.81
C LEU A 20 22.06 -18.93 6.67
N LEU A 21 22.76 -17.78 6.65
CA LEU A 21 23.77 -17.49 5.64
C LEU A 21 24.90 -18.52 5.67
N ASP A 22 25.43 -18.81 6.88
CA ASP A 22 26.50 -19.78 7.08
C ASP A 22 26.03 -21.19 6.66
N ARG A 23 24.82 -21.60 7.03
CA ARG A 23 24.26 -22.90 6.64
C ARG A 23 24.09 -23.06 5.14
N PHE A 24 23.64 -22.02 4.45
CA PHE A 24 23.53 -22.06 2.99
C PHE A 24 24.89 -22.07 2.32
N HIS A 25 25.88 -21.38 2.87
CA HIS A 25 27.23 -21.39 2.33
C HIS A 25 27.94 -22.71 2.59
N GLU A 26 27.99 -23.17 3.84
CA GLU A 26 28.76 -24.33 4.27
C GLU A 26 28.14 -25.66 3.84
N ASN A 27 26.81 -25.83 4.03
CA ASN A 27 26.16 -27.10 3.79
C ASN A 27 25.70 -27.30 2.35
N LEU A 28 25.34 -26.23 1.67
CA LEU A 28 24.87 -26.28 0.27
C LEU A 28 25.91 -25.78 -0.73
N GLY A 29 27.09 -25.35 -0.26
CA GLY A 29 28.13 -24.82 -1.13
C GLY A 29 27.77 -23.57 -1.91
N LEU A 30 26.74 -22.83 -1.48
CA LEU A 30 26.28 -21.66 -2.21
C LEU A 30 27.29 -20.52 -2.05
N PRO A 31 27.67 -19.80 -3.12
CA PRO A 31 28.36 -18.52 -3.01
C PRO A 31 27.57 -17.55 -2.11
N TRP A 32 28.27 -16.72 -1.36
CA TRP A 32 27.66 -15.82 -0.36
C TRP A 32 26.48 -14.98 -0.88
N ALA A 33 26.57 -14.50 -2.10
CA ALA A 33 25.48 -13.73 -2.71
C ALA A 33 24.22 -14.58 -2.92
N TRP A 34 24.36 -15.85 -3.31
CA TRP A 34 23.23 -16.78 -3.41
C TRP A 34 22.72 -17.21 -2.05
N ALA A 35 23.58 -17.29 -1.03
CA ALA A 35 23.16 -17.48 0.36
C ALA A 35 22.28 -16.31 0.85
N ILE A 36 22.58 -15.04 0.46
CA ILE A 36 21.71 -13.88 0.73
C ILE A 36 20.36 -14.04 0.04
N VAL A 37 20.33 -14.45 -1.23
CA VAL A 37 19.08 -14.69 -1.97
C VAL A 37 18.25 -15.79 -1.28
N ALA A 38 18.86 -16.92 -0.94
CA ALA A 38 18.20 -18.05 -0.28
C ALA A 38 17.65 -17.65 1.10
N THR A 39 18.45 -16.97 1.92
CA THR A 39 18.02 -16.42 3.22
C THR A 39 16.84 -15.47 3.05
N THR A 40 16.88 -14.59 2.06
CA THR A 40 15.77 -13.67 1.74
C THR A 40 14.50 -14.44 1.43
N ILE A 41 14.59 -15.50 0.62
CA ILE A 41 13.44 -16.33 0.24
C ILE A 41 12.87 -17.03 1.49
N VAL A 42 13.71 -17.62 2.35
CA VAL A 42 13.24 -18.26 3.60
C VAL A 42 12.50 -17.27 4.50
N VAL A 43 13.06 -16.08 4.72
CA VAL A 43 12.42 -15.03 5.49
C VAL A 43 11.07 -14.61 4.85
N ARG A 44 11.03 -14.51 3.54
CA ARG A 44 9.80 -14.19 2.81
C ARG A 44 8.73 -15.27 2.94
N ILE A 45 9.12 -16.54 2.89
CA ILE A 45 8.20 -17.67 3.11
C ILE A 45 7.64 -17.60 4.54
N ALA A 46 8.48 -17.37 5.54
CA ALA A 46 8.04 -17.21 6.93
C ALA A 46 7.06 -16.04 7.12
N LEU A 47 7.20 -14.97 6.33
CA LEU A 47 6.34 -13.79 6.37
C LEU A 47 5.08 -13.92 5.49
N VAL A 48 4.90 -14.99 4.70
CA VAL A 48 3.72 -15.18 3.83
C VAL A 48 2.41 -15.06 4.60
N PRO A 49 2.19 -15.72 5.76
CA PRO A 49 0.90 -15.61 6.47
C PRO A 49 0.60 -14.16 6.89
N LEU A 50 1.61 -13.40 7.27
CA LEU A 50 1.46 -11.99 7.59
C LEU A 50 1.09 -11.18 6.35
N THR A 51 1.78 -11.42 5.23
CA THR A 51 1.55 -10.71 3.96
C THR A 51 0.17 -11.02 3.38
N VAL A 52 -0.32 -12.24 3.51
CA VAL A 52 -1.69 -12.60 3.08
C VAL A 52 -2.73 -11.80 3.88
N ARG A 53 -2.60 -11.71 5.20
CA ARG A 53 -3.48 -10.87 6.03
C ARG A 53 -3.46 -9.39 5.61
N GLN A 54 -2.30 -8.87 5.25
CA GLN A 54 -2.14 -7.49 4.74
C GLN A 54 -2.85 -7.29 3.42
N ILE A 55 -2.75 -8.25 2.49
CA ILE A 55 -3.44 -8.20 1.19
C ILE A 55 -4.96 -8.16 1.40
N HIS A 56 -5.50 -8.96 2.30
CA HIS A 56 -6.94 -8.93 2.62
C HIS A 56 -7.37 -7.57 3.19
N SER A 57 -6.61 -6.99 4.10
CA SER A 57 -6.90 -5.65 4.65
C SER A 57 -6.85 -4.57 3.58
N MET A 58 -5.87 -4.66 2.67
CA MET A 58 -5.74 -3.73 1.55
C MET A 58 -6.89 -3.88 0.54
N GLN A 59 -7.36 -5.09 0.28
CA GLN A 59 -8.55 -5.34 -0.54
C GLN A 59 -9.82 -4.77 0.10
N ALA A 60 -9.98 -4.88 1.44
CA ALA A 60 -11.09 -4.26 2.14
C ALA A 60 -11.10 -2.73 1.96
N LEU A 61 -9.94 -2.07 2.11
CA LEU A 61 -9.79 -0.65 1.82
C LEU A 61 -10.16 -0.30 0.36
N GLN A 62 -9.79 -1.16 -0.61
CA GLN A 62 -10.13 -0.97 -2.02
C GLN A 62 -11.63 -1.02 -2.29
N ARG A 63 -12.34 -1.96 -1.66
CA ARG A 63 -13.78 -2.11 -1.82
C ARG A 63 -14.53 -0.86 -1.36
N HIS A 64 -14.08 -0.24 -0.28
CA HIS A 64 -14.67 0.95 0.31
C HIS A 64 -14.06 2.27 -0.19
N ALA A 65 -13.14 2.22 -1.16
CA ALA A 65 -12.51 3.42 -1.71
C ALA A 65 -13.50 4.45 -2.28
N PRO A 66 -14.61 4.10 -2.98
CA PRO A 66 -15.58 5.07 -3.44
C PRO A 66 -16.27 5.80 -2.28
N GLU A 67 -16.70 5.08 -1.23
CA GLU A 67 -17.35 5.65 -0.04
C GLU A 67 -16.42 6.60 0.72
N MET A 68 -15.15 6.20 0.86
CA MET A 68 -14.12 7.04 1.45
C MET A 68 -13.92 8.36 0.68
N LYS A 69 -13.96 8.31 -0.66
CA LYS A 69 -13.87 9.52 -1.51
C LYS A 69 -15.08 10.42 -1.35
N GLU A 70 -16.26 9.88 -1.15
CA GLU A 70 -17.48 10.66 -0.86
C GLU A 70 -17.36 11.41 0.47
N ILE A 71 -16.87 10.75 1.53
CA ILE A 71 -16.58 11.39 2.82
C ILE A 71 -15.59 12.54 2.63
N GLN A 72 -14.47 12.28 1.94
CA GLN A 72 -13.44 13.29 1.67
C GLN A 72 -14.00 14.47 0.87
N ARG A 73 -14.88 14.22 -0.10
CA ARG A 73 -15.51 15.27 -0.91
C ARG A 73 -16.52 16.09 -0.11
N LYS A 74 -17.31 15.42 0.73
CA LYS A 74 -18.36 16.03 1.56
C LYS A 74 -17.78 16.98 2.60
N TYR A 75 -16.66 16.58 3.23
CA TYR A 75 -16.04 17.33 4.32
C TYR A 75 -14.72 18.03 3.90
N LYS A 76 -14.55 18.32 2.60
CA LYS A 76 -13.32 18.93 2.05
C LYS A 76 -12.92 20.25 2.74
N GLY A 77 -13.90 21.02 3.25
CA GLY A 77 -13.67 22.29 3.95
C GLY A 77 -13.40 22.17 5.46
N ASP A 78 -13.67 20.99 6.06
CA ASP A 78 -13.54 20.76 7.49
C ASP A 78 -12.71 19.48 7.74
N ARG A 79 -11.41 19.68 7.96
CA ARG A 79 -10.46 18.55 8.16
C ARG A 79 -10.77 17.75 9.42
N GLN A 80 -11.28 18.40 10.47
CA GLN A 80 -11.58 17.73 11.73
C GLN A 80 -12.76 16.76 11.53
N LYS A 81 -13.87 17.26 11.00
CA LYS A 81 -15.04 16.42 10.68
C LYS A 81 -14.70 15.33 9.66
N MET A 82 -13.89 15.64 8.67
CA MET A 82 -13.44 14.64 7.70
C MET A 82 -12.71 13.49 8.39
N ASN A 83 -11.78 13.78 9.32
CA ASN A 83 -11.05 12.77 10.06
C ASN A 83 -11.96 11.97 11.01
N GLU A 84 -12.89 12.63 11.70
CA GLU A 84 -13.86 11.99 12.59
C GLU A 84 -14.76 11.02 11.82
N GLU A 85 -15.36 11.45 10.72
CA GLU A 85 -16.22 10.60 9.88
C GLU A 85 -15.45 9.48 9.20
N MET A 86 -14.18 9.72 8.81
CA MET A 86 -13.31 8.69 8.24
C MET A 86 -12.97 7.63 9.30
N MET A 87 -12.62 8.03 10.52
CA MET A 87 -12.35 7.10 11.62
C MET A 87 -13.60 6.32 12.04
N ARG A 88 -14.75 6.98 12.03
CA ARG A 88 -16.05 6.33 12.27
C ARG A 88 -16.33 5.29 11.20
N PHE A 89 -16.17 5.66 9.92
CA PHE A 89 -16.32 4.76 8.79
C PHE A 89 -15.43 3.51 8.90
N TYR A 90 -14.16 3.68 9.27
CA TYR A 90 -13.23 2.55 9.48
C TYR A 90 -13.71 1.61 10.60
N LYS A 91 -14.23 2.16 11.71
CA LYS A 91 -14.76 1.37 12.82
C LYS A 91 -16.04 0.61 12.42
N GLU A 92 -16.98 1.27 11.75
CA GLU A 92 -18.24 0.68 11.32
C GLU A 92 -18.06 -0.46 10.31
N ASN A 93 -17.04 -0.36 9.43
CA ASN A 93 -16.75 -1.36 8.41
C ASN A 93 -15.64 -2.35 8.82
N HIS A 94 -15.18 -2.31 10.08
CA HIS A 94 -14.09 -3.16 10.59
C HIS A 94 -12.80 -3.07 9.75
N ILE A 95 -12.50 -1.89 9.20
CA ILE A 95 -11.32 -1.63 8.37
C ILE A 95 -10.19 -1.10 9.25
N ASN A 96 -9.04 -1.75 9.20
CA ASN A 96 -7.84 -1.24 9.87
C ASN A 96 -6.91 -0.54 8.86
N PRO A 97 -6.85 0.80 8.85
CA PRO A 97 -5.97 1.53 7.94
C PRO A 97 -4.48 1.30 8.23
N ALA A 98 -4.12 1.00 9.49
CA ALA A 98 -2.75 0.71 9.87
C ALA A 98 -2.22 -0.62 9.31
N ALA A 99 -3.11 -1.55 8.91
CA ALA A 99 -2.71 -2.82 8.32
C ALA A 99 -1.97 -2.63 6.98
N SER A 100 -2.16 -1.52 6.29
CA SER A 100 -1.46 -1.22 5.03
C SER A 100 0.02 -0.83 5.22
N CYS A 101 0.41 -0.30 6.39
CA CYS A 101 1.80 0.02 6.71
C CYS A 101 2.54 -1.09 7.49
N LEU A 102 1.82 -2.14 7.90
CA LEU A 102 2.39 -3.27 8.64
C LEU A 102 3.55 -3.98 7.89
N PRO A 103 3.56 -4.11 6.55
CA PRO A 103 4.70 -4.67 5.82
C PRO A 103 6.00 -3.93 6.08
N LEU A 104 5.94 -2.61 6.09
CA LEU A 104 7.11 -1.76 6.32
C LEU A 104 7.66 -1.96 7.74
N LEU A 105 6.77 -2.03 8.74
CA LEU A 105 7.16 -2.26 10.13
C LEU A 105 7.75 -3.66 10.35
N ALA A 106 7.17 -4.69 9.72
CA ALA A 106 7.70 -6.06 9.82
C ALA A 106 9.04 -6.22 9.05
N GLN A 107 9.23 -5.45 7.98
CA GLN A 107 10.44 -5.50 7.17
C GLN A 107 11.61 -4.74 7.79
N ALA A 108 11.35 -3.69 8.58
CA ALA A 108 12.40 -2.85 9.15
C ALA A 108 13.38 -3.63 10.04
N PRO A 109 12.97 -4.51 10.97
CA PRO A 109 13.89 -5.34 11.76
C PRO A 109 14.76 -6.23 10.88
N VAL A 110 14.17 -6.90 9.89
CA VAL A 110 14.89 -7.79 8.96
C VAL A 110 15.95 -7.03 8.17
N PHE A 111 15.56 -5.85 7.65
CA PHE A 111 16.48 -4.98 6.91
C PHE A 111 17.64 -4.51 7.76
N ILE A 112 17.37 -4.00 8.97
CA ILE A 112 18.41 -3.49 9.87
C ILE A 112 19.35 -4.62 10.28
N SER A 113 18.83 -5.80 10.66
CA SER A 113 19.64 -6.94 11.05
C SER A 113 20.51 -7.44 9.91
N LEU A 114 19.95 -7.56 8.69
CA LEU A 114 20.75 -7.97 7.53
C LEU A 114 21.82 -6.94 7.17
N TYR A 115 21.51 -5.65 7.28
CA TYR A 115 22.51 -4.58 7.09
C TYR A 115 23.66 -4.71 8.09
N LEU A 116 23.37 -4.95 9.37
CA LEU A 116 24.39 -5.13 10.41
C LEU A 116 25.24 -6.37 10.17
N VAL A 117 24.62 -7.48 9.77
CA VAL A 117 25.31 -8.71 9.36
C VAL A 117 26.26 -8.41 8.20
N LEU A 118 25.79 -7.80 7.11
CA LEU A 118 26.61 -7.50 5.93
C LEU A 118 27.70 -6.46 6.21
N ARG A 119 27.44 -5.49 7.06
CA ARG A 119 28.45 -4.50 7.49
C ARG A 119 29.60 -5.12 8.28
N SER A 120 29.29 -6.14 9.08
CA SER A 120 30.30 -6.89 9.85
C SER A 120 30.85 -8.10 9.10
N PHE A 121 30.35 -8.36 7.90
CA PHE A 121 30.59 -9.59 7.14
C PHE A 121 32.08 -9.80 6.81
N SER A 122 32.76 -8.74 6.37
CA SER A 122 34.21 -8.78 6.08
C SER A 122 35.09 -9.15 7.28
N LYS A 123 34.57 -9.03 8.52
CA LYS A 123 35.27 -9.40 9.75
C LYS A 123 35.05 -10.87 10.14
N HIS A 124 34.02 -11.53 9.61
CA HIS A 124 33.59 -12.87 9.99
C HIS A 124 33.86 -13.92 8.91
N VAL A 125 34.00 -13.47 7.67
CA VAL A 125 34.28 -14.34 6.53
C VAL A 125 35.83 -14.57 6.46
N PRO A 126 36.28 -15.82 6.25
CA PRO A 126 37.71 -16.10 6.11
C PRO A 126 38.35 -15.24 5.03
N ALA A 127 39.59 -14.78 5.28
CA ALA A 127 40.36 -14.05 4.31
C ALA A 127 40.54 -14.89 3.03
N GLY A 128 40.27 -14.28 1.86
CA GLY A 128 40.34 -14.99 0.58
C GLY A 128 39.04 -15.65 0.13
N SER A 129 37.95 -15.55 0.90
CA SER A 129 36.64 -16.03 0.46
C SER A 129 36.15 -15.30 -0.80
N ASN A 130 35.55 -16.05 -1.71
CA ASN A 130 34.97 -15.46 -2.93
C ASN A 130 33.67 -14.72 -2.61
N LEU A 131 33.74 -13.40 -2.60
CA LEU A 131 32.60 -12.49 -2.38
C LEU A 131 31.98 -12.00 -3.69
N SER A 132 32.42 -12.55 -4.84
CA SER A 132 31.88 -12.20 -6.14
C SER A 132 30.50 -12.78 -6.40
N TRP A 133 29.74 -12.16 -7.29
CA TRP A 133 28.45 -12.66 -7.73
C TRP A 133 28.33 -12.63 -9.24
N LEU A 134 27.97 -13.78 -9.84
CA LEU A 134 27.76 -13.97 -11.28
C LEU A 134 28.97 -13.52 -12.15
N HIS A 135 30.19 -13.47 -11.61
CA HIS A 135 31.39 -12.90 -12.25
C HIS A 135 31.21 -11.42 -12.67
N PHE A 136 30.10 -10.81 -12.27
CA PHE A 136 29.67 -9.46 -12.62
C PHE A 136 29.90 -8.47 -11.47
N VAL A 137 29.55 -8.87 -10.25
CA VAL A 137 29.82 -8.10 -9.02
C VAL A 137 31.10 -8.61 -8.40
N PRO A 138 32.17 -7.81 -8.27
CA PRO A 138 33.45 -8.29 -7.73
C PRO A 138 33.38 -8.57 -6.23
N ASP A 139 32.63 -7.75 -5.49
CA ASP A 139 32.50 -7.87 -4.02
C ASP A 139 31.13 -7.37 -3.54
N ILE A 140 30.36 -8.27 -2.90
CA ILE A 140 29.04 -7.96 -2.34
C ILE A 140 29.10 -7.11 -1.08
N THR A 141 30.25 -6.99 -0.42
CA THR A 141 30.42 -6.15 0.77
C THR A 141 30.80 -4.72 0.42
N ALA A 142 31.31 -4.50 -0.79
CA ALA A 142 31.64 -3.18 -1.30
C ALA A 142 30.38 -2.35 -1.56
N LYS A 143 30.52 -1.03 -1.46
CA LYS A 143 29.41 -0.10 -1.77
C LYS A 143 28.93 -0.29 -3.20
N ALA A 144 27.63 -0.22 -3.44
CA ALA A 144 27.09 -0.34 -4.79
C ALA A 144 27.61 0.74 -5.75
N SER A 145 27.99 1.92 -5.23
CA SER A 145 28.61 3.00 -6.04
C SER A 145 30.09 2.81 -6.34
N SER A 146 30.76 1.79 -5.80
CA SER A 146 32.21 1.62 -5.97
C SER A 146 32.61 0.97 -7.30
N HIS A 147 31.69 0.32 -7.99
CA HIS A 147 31.94 -0.40 -9.23
C HIS A 147 30.77 -0.24 -10.22
N TRP A 148 31.03 -0.30 -11.51
CA TRP A 148 30.01 -0.13 -12.57
C TRP A 148 28.87 -1.16 -12.45
N SER A 149 29.16 -2.39 -12.04
CA SER A 149 28.17 -3.45 -11.82
C SER A 149 27.16 -3.09 -10.74
N GLY A 150 27.57 -2.33 -9.73
CA GLY A 150 26.66 -1.83 -8.71
C GLY A 150 25.64 -0.83 -9.26
N TYR A 151 26.04 0.03 -10.22
CA TYR A 151 25.07 0.92 -10.89
C TYR A 151 24.06 0.15 -11.73
N VAL A 152 24.47 -0.95 -12.38
CA VAL A 152 23.53 -1.83 -13.09
C VAL A 152 22.56 -2.48 -12.10
N LEU A 153 23.05 -2.96 -10.95
CA LEU A 153 22.17 -3.49 -9.89
C LEU A 153 21.22 -2.43 -9.33
N LEU A 154 21.66 -1.19 -9.18
CA LEU A 154 20.79 -0.08 -8.78
C LEU A 154 19.69 0.19 -9.82
N ALA A 155 20.01 0.09 -11.12
CA ALA A 155 19.01 0.19 -12.18
C ALA A 155 18.01 -0.98 -12.12
N VAL A 156 18.49 -2.21 -11.93
CA VAL A 156 17.62 -3.40 -11.73
C VAL A 156 16.76 -3.22 -10.47
N TYR A 157 17.33 -2.72 -9.38
CA TYR A 157 16.58 -2.37 -8.18
C TYR A 157 15.47 -1.37 -8.49
N ALA A 158 15.77 -0.26 -9.16
CA ALA A 158 14.80 0.77 -9.51
C ALA A 158 13.64 0.20 -10.34
N LEU A 159 13.95 -0.60 -11.37
CA LEU A 159 12.95 -1.24 -12.22
C LEU A 159 12.09 -2.23 -11.42
N SER A 160 12.71 -3.08 -10.60
CA SER A 160 12.00 -4.05 -9.76
C SER A 160 11.12 -3.36 -8.70
N GLN A 161 11.58 -2.23 -8.16
CA GLN A 161 10.83 -1.44 -7.19
C GLN A 161 9.59 -0.80 -7.82
N VAL A 162 9.75 -0.20 -9.02
CA VAL A 162 8.61 0.36 -9.77
C VAL A 162 7.61 -0.75 -10.12
N ALA A 163 8.08 -1.90 -10.59
CA ALA A 163 7.23 -3.05 -10.88
C ALA A 163 6.48 -3.53 -9.62
N SER A 164 7.18 -3.74 -8.51
CA SER A 164 6.60 -4.13 -7.22
C SER A 164 5.52 -3.14 -6.77
N THR A 165 5.82 -1.85 -6.80
CA THR A 165 4.87 -0.79 -6.43
C THR A 165 3.66 -0.78 -7.37
N TYR A 166 3.88 -0.94 -8.68
CA TYR A 166 2.78 -1.01 -9.66
C TYR A 166 1.82 -2.14 -9.34
N PHE A 167 2.32 -3.33 -8.99
CA PHE A 167 1.49 -4.49 -8.67
C PHE A 167 0.80 -4.35 -7.30
N MET A 168 1.41 -3.70 -6.32
CA MET A 168 0.83 -3.55 -4.99
C MET A 168 -0.10 -2.34 -4.87
N ALA A 169 0.15 -1.26 -5.61
CA ALA A 169 -0.54 0.03 -5.49
C ALA A 169 -1.91 0.10 -6.20
N THR A 170 -2.55 -1.01 -6.45
CA THR A 170 -3.87 -1.03 -7.14
C THR A 170 -5.00 -0.36 -6.36
N ALA A 171 -4.83 -0.21 -5.04
CA ALA A 171 -5.77 0.37 -4.10
C ALA A 171 -5.56 1.86 -3.82
N MET A 172 -4.40 2.36 -4.22
CA MET A 172 -4.00 3.71 -3.84
C MET A 172 -4.61 4.76 -4.77
N ASP A 173 -4.86 5.94 -4.22
CA ASP A 173 -5.18 7.13 -5.02
C ASP A 173 -4.03 7.45 -5.99
N LYS A 174 -4.37 8.08 -7.13
CA LYS A 174 -3.38 8.41 -8.18
C LYS A 174 -2.18 9.20 -7.65
N MET A 175 -2.42 10.15 -6.74
CA MET A 175 -1.36 10.97 -6.14
C MET A 175 -0.48 10.12 -5.22
N GLN A 176 -1.08 9.34 -4.32
CA GLN A 176 -0.36 8.46 -3.40
C GLN A 176 0.48 7.42 -4.15
N ARG A 177 -0.10 6.81 -5.21
CA ARG A 177 0.62 5.88 -6.08
C ARG A 177 1.83 6.53 -6.75
N ARG A 178 1.68 7.77 -7.25
CA ARG A 178 2.78 8.52 -7.88
C ARG A 178 3.90 8.79 -6.88
N ILE A 179 3.56 9.23 -5.66
CA ILE A 179 4.53 9.45 -4.58
C ILE A 179 5.26 8.15 -4.24
N MET A 180 4.53 7.05 -4.08
CA MET A 180 5.10 5.72 -3.77
C MET A 180 6.01 5.18 -4.88
N MET A 181 5.81 5.56 -6.14
CA MET A 181 6.70 5.18 -7.25
C MET A 181 7.95 6.05 -7.31
N ILE A 182 7.83 7.34 -7.00
CA ILE A 182 8.95 8.30 -7.09
C ILE A 182 9.86 8.21 -5.86
N LEU A 183 9.28 8.02 -4.67
CA LEU A 183 10.02 8.03 -3.41
C LEU A 183 11.24 7.09 -3.40
N PRO A 184 11.16 5.82 -3.81
CA PRO A 184 12.33 4.93 -3.86
C PRO A 184 13.40 5.38 -4.84
N LEU A 185 13.03 6.07 -5.92
CA LEU A 185 13.99 6.59 -6.90
C LEU A 185 14.81 7.76 -6.32
N VAL A 186 14.18 8.60 -5.49
CA VAL A 186 14.89 9.67 -4.77
C VAL A 186 15.92 9.09 -3.81
N PHE A 187 15.64 7.93 -3.21
CA PHE A 187 16.55 7.26 -2.29
C PHE A 187 17.68 6.48 -2.96
N ILE A 188 17.74 6.37 -4.30
CA ILE A 188 18.81 5.62 -5.00
C ILE A 188 20.19 6.14 -4.61
N SER A 189 20.37 7.47 -4.47
CA SER A 189 21.62 8.07 -4.06
C SER A 189 22.09 7.61 -2.67
N VAL A 190 21.14 7.39 -1.76
CA VAL A 190 21.40 6.86 -0.42
C VAL A 190 21.72 5.36 -0.51
N ILE A 191 20.92 4.62 -1.28
CA ILE A 191 21.06 3.16 -1.48
C ILE A 191 22.41 2.82 -2.11
N ALA A 192 22.92 3.67 -2.99
CA ALA A 192 24.22 3.50 -3.63
C ALA A 192 25.42 3.43 -2.65
N HIS A 193 25.25 3.95 -1.43
CA HIS A 193 26.25 3.90 -0.38
C HIS A 193 26.18 2.64 0.51
N PHE A 194 25.16 1.80 0.31
CA PHE A 194 25.05 0.53 1.02
C PHE A 194 25.85 -0.58 0.33
N PRO A 195 26.20 -1.67 1.09
CA PRO A 195 26.81 -2.86 0.51
C PRO A 195 25.99 -3.43 -0.64
N THR A 196 26.64 -3.89 -1.70
CA THR A 196 25.99 -4.45 -2.88
C THR A 196 25.10 -5.65 -2.55
N GLY A 197 25.49 -6.48 -1.57
CA GLY A 197 24.66 -7.58 -1.07
C GLY A 197 23.30 -7.15 -0.53
N LEU A 198 23.19 -5.93 0.00
CA LEU A 198 21.91 -5.37 0.43
C LEU A 198 21.04 -4.97 -0.76
N VAL A 199 21.65 -4.52 -1.86
CA VAL A 199 20.91 -4.26 -3.09
C VAL A 199 20.38 -5.56 -3.69
N VAL A 200 21.18 -6.64 -3.67
CA VAL A 200 20.74 -8.00 -4.06
C VAL A 200 19.53 -8.46 -3.22
N TYR A 201 19.59 -8.27 -1.91
CA TYR A 201 18.45 -8.53 -1.02
C TYR A 201 17.20 -7.74 -1.42
N TRP A 202 17.31 -6.44 -1.72
CA TRP A 202 16.16 -5.62 -2.13
C TRP A 202 15.59 -6.06 -3.49
N VAL A 203 16.44 -6.35 -4.46
CA VAL A 203 15.99 -6.88 -5.77
C VAL A 203 15.23 -8.20 -5.57
N THR A 204 15.78 -9.14 -4.80
CA THR A 204 15.13 -10.42 -4.47
C THR A 204 13.79 -10.20 -3.80
N THR A 205 13.73 -9.28 -2.85
CA THR A 205 12.50 -8.88 -2.13
C THR A 205 11.44 -8.33 -3.09
N ASN A 206 11.83 -7.46 -4.02
CA ASN A 206 10.92 -6.88 -4.99
C ASN A 206 10.38 -7.92 -5.98
N LEU A 207 11.25 -8.79 -6.49
CA LEU A 207 10.86 -9.89 -7.38
C LEU A 207 9.89 -10.86 -6.68
N TRP A 208 10.16 -11.21 -5.41
CA TRP A 208 9.23 -12.00 -4.59
C TRP A 208 7.86 -11.31 -4.48
N THR A 209 7.85 -10.02 -4.19
CA THR A 209 6.62 -9.22 -4.04
C THR A 209 5.81 -9.18 -5.34
N VAL A 210 6.48 -9.04 -6.49
CA VAL A 210 5.85 -9.12 -7.82
C VAL A 210 5.25 -10.51 -8.03
N GLY A 211 6.02 -11.57 -7.81
CA GLY A 211 5.57 -12.96 -7.94
C GLY A 211 4.37 -13.27 -7.05
N GLN A 212 4.46 -12.91 -5.78
CA GLN A 212 3.36 -13.08 -4.82
C GLN A 212 2.12 -12.27 -5.23
N GLY A 213 2.29 -11.04 -5.71
CA GLY A 213 1.20 -10.21 -6.21
C GLY A 213 0.51 -10.81 -7.42
N LEU A 214 1.25 -11.42 -8.34
CA LEU A 214 0.70 -12.13 -9.51
C LEU A 214 -0.08 -13.38 -9.10
N ILE A 215 0.48 -14.19 -8.19
CA ILE A 215 -0.17 -15.40 -7.66
C ILE A 215 -1.46 -15.03 -6.94
N THR A 216 -1.40 -14.04 -6.05
CA THR A 216 -2.59 -13.60 -5.30
C THR A 216 -3.69 -13.08 -6.23
N ARG A 217 -3.35 -12.37 -7.29
CA ARG A 217 -4.34 -11.91 -8.29
C ARG A 217 -5.01 -13.04 -9.06
N ARG A 218 -4.32 -14.14 -9.25
CA ARG A 218 -4.87 -15.34 -9.93
C ARG A 218 -5.74 -16.18 -8.99
N LEU A 219 -5.32 -16.32 -7.73
CA LEU A 219 -5.99 -17.19 -6.74
C LEU A 219 -7.15 -16.50 -6.02
N VAL A 220 -7.09 -15.18 -5.85
CA VAL A 220 -8.15 -14.40 -5.20
C VAL A 220 -8.89 -13.60 -6.28
N PRO A 221 -10.06 -14.05 -6.73
CA PRO A 221 -10.86 -13.30 -7.69
C PRO A 221 -11.14 -11.90 -7.14
N ARG A 222 -11.03 -10.89 -8.00
CA ARG A 222 -11.49 -9.54 -7.68
C ARG A 222 -12.99 -9.64 -7.39
N THR A 223 -13.37 -9.56 -6.13
CA THR A 223 -14.77 -9.31 -5.80
C THR A 223 -15.13 -7.95 -6.40
N PRO A 224 -16.20 -7.86 -7.21
CA PRO A 224 -16.65 -6.58 -7.74
C PRO A 224 -16.74 -5.56 -6.59
N PRO A 225 -16.54 -4.25 -6.84
CA PRO A 225 -16.90 -3.25 -5.88
C PRO A 225 -18.31 -3.59 -5.38
N ALA A 226 -18.53 -3.56 -4.07
CA ALA A 226 -19.89 -3.68 -3.55
C ALA A 226 -20.70 -2.68 -4.38
N GLU A 227 -21.64 -3.19 -5.18
CA GLU A 227 -22.61 -2.32 -5.85
C GLU A 227 -23.06 -1.37 -4.76
N ALA A 228 -22.97 -0.07 -5.03
CA ALA A 228 -23.35 0.94 -4.08
C ALA A 228 -24.76 0.58 -3.63
N SER A 229 -24.86 -0.25 -2.61
CA SER A 229 -26.11 -0.47 -1.90
C SER A 229 -26.44 0.94 -1.44
N GLY A 230 -27.43 1.50 -2.11
CA GLY A 230 -27.84 2.87 -1.92
C GLY A 230 -27.88 3.20 -0.43
N PRO A 231 -27.65 4.43 -0.03
CA PRO A 231 -27.35 4.78 1.34
C PRO A 231 -28.23 3.97 2.25
N LYS A 232 -27.62 3.05 3.04
CA LYS A 232 -28.34 2.42 4.14
C LYS A 232 -28.84 3.60 4.95
N ARG A 233 -30.12 3.94 4.79
CA ARG A 233 -30.79 4.94 5.60
C ARG A 233 -30.40 4.60 7.04
N SER A 234 -29.51 5.41 7.61
CA SER A 234 -29.31 5.34 9.05
C SER A 234 -30.73 5.50 9.62
N SER A 235 -31.15 4.54 10.40
CA SER A 235 -32.40 4.56 11.13
C SER A 235 -32.33 5.63 12.24
N ARG A 236 -32.07 6.87 11.85
CA ARG A 236 -32.39 8.07 12.62
C ARG A 236 -33.74 8.55 12.16
N THR A 237 -34.80 7.80 12.55
CA THR A 237 -36.06 8.43 12.85
C THR A 237 -35.79 9.33 14.06
N PRO A 238 -36.01 10.65 13.99
CA PRO A 238 -36.00 11.48 15.18
C PRO A 238 -36.98 10.86 16.16
N PRO A 239 -36.72 10.82 17.48
CA PRO A 239 -37.69 10.40 18.43
C PRO A 239 -38.94 11.26 18.20
N ALA A 240 -40.06 10.62 17.91
CA ALA A 240 -41.34 11.29 17.92
C ALA A 240 -41.54 11.83 19.33
N ASP A 241 -41.61 13.14 19.45
CA ASP A 241 -41.99 13.82 20.69
C ASP A 241 -43.29 13.21 21.15
N GLY A 242 -43.25 12.64 22.36
CA GLY A 242 -44.41 12.11 23.04
C GLY A 242 -45.36 13.23 23.43
N GLY A 243 -46.49 13.29 22.77
CA GLY A 243 -47.66 14.05 23.19
C GLY A 243 -48.84 13.12 23.22
N GLY A 244 -49.32 12.80 24.42
CA GLY A 244 -50.45 11.93 24.66
C GLY A 244 -51.79 12.52 24.18
N GLY A 245 -52.76 11.68 23.95
CA GLY A 245 -54.17 12.09 23.72
C GLY A 245 -55.00 11.02 23.07
N ASN A 246 -55.84 10.45 23.89
CA ASN A 246 -56.97 9.56 23.72
C ASN A 246 -57.70 9.58 22.35
N GLY A 247 -58.07 8.37 21.98
CA GLY A 247 -59.32 7.82 21.50
C GLY A 247 -60.24 8.64 20.61
N ALA A 248 -60.55 8.10 19.43
CA ALA A 248 -61.90 7.95 18.89
C ALA A 248 -61.82 7.32 17.49
N GLN A 249 -62.49 6.20 17.34
CA GLN A 249 -62.98 5.67 16.08
C GLN A 249 -63.89 6.71 15.42
N LEU A 250 -63.78 6.94 14.12
CA LEU A 250 -64.88 7.28 13.23
C LEU A 250 -64.49 7.17 11.76
N GLU A 251 -65.15 6.25 11.10
CA GLU A 251 -65.71 6.22 9.74
C GLU A 251 -64.94 6.82 8.53
N ARG A 252 -64.76 5.98 7.51
CA ARG A 252 -64.52 6.36 6.11
C ARG A 252 -65.77 7.01 5.50
N PRO A 253 -65.55 7.99 4.65
CA PRO A 253 -66.35 8.13 3.46
C PRO A 253 -65.53 8.13 2.16
N SER A 254 -66.21 7.61 1.17
CA SER A 254 -65.93 7.34 -0.21
C SER A 254 -65.30 8.43 -1.04
N ALA A 255 -64.59 7.98 -2.04
CA ALA A 255 -63.93 8.71 -3.12
C ALA A 255 -64.84 9.66 -3.91
N GLN A 256 -64.31 10.84 -4.23
CA GLN A 256 -64.70 11.64 -5.39
C GLN A 256 -63.47 12.00 -6.24
N PRO A 257 -63.59 12.04 -7.57
CA PRO A 257 -62.46 12.23 -8.46
C PRO A 257 -62.08 13.73 -8.60
N ALA A 258 -60.79 14.04 -8.46
CA ALA A 258 -60.24 15.38 -8.57
C ALA A 258 -60.06 15.79 -10.04
N THR A 259 -60.65 16.95 -10.38
CA THR A 259 -60.46 17.70 -11.62
C THR A 259 -59.00 18.21 -11.81
N PRO A 260 -58.44 18.27 -13.04
CA PRO A 260 -57.07 18.67 -13.25
C PRO A 260 -56.93 20.22 -13.18
N LYS A 261 -55.94 20.65 -12.38
CA LYS A 261 -55.49 22.07 -12.33
C LYS A 261 -54.65 22.42 -13.56
N PRO A 262 -54.84 23.65 -14.14
CA PRO A 262 -54.06 24.09 -15.29
C PRO A 262 -52.60 24.42 -14.93
N ARG A 263 -51.69 24.03 -15.84
CA ARG A 263 -50.26 24.34 -15.76
C ARG A 263 -49.99 25.83 -15.95
N PRO A 264 -49.09 26.48 -15.20
CA PRO A 264 -48.66 27.83 -15.49
C PRO A 264 -47.73 27.84 -16.71
N VAL A 265 -48.01 28.75 -17.63
CA VAL A 265 -47.26 29.05 -18.83
C VAL A 265 -45.94 29.76 -18.41
N SER A 266 -44.81 29.16 -18.71
CA SER A 266 -43.47 29.74 -18.49
C SER A 266 -43.15 30.68 -19.67
N THR A 267 -43.17 31.97 -19.44
CA THR A 267 -42.64 33.01 -20.34
C THR A 267 -41.16 33.21 -20.03
N GLN A 268 -40.28 32.53 -20.78
CA GLN A 268 -38.87 32.88 -20.83
C GLN A 268 -38.60 33.74 -22.09
N PRO A 269 -37.90 34.87 -21.97
CA PRO A 269 -37.53 35.65 -23.13
C PRO A 269 -36.38 35.02 -23.90
N ARG A 270 -36.57 34.87 -25.18
CA ARG A 270 -35.68 34.33 -26.20
C ARG A 270 -34.45 35.23 -26.36
N ARG A 271 -33.27 34.73 -25.90
CA ARG A 271 -31.99 35.44 -26.03
C ARG A 271 -31.50 35.40 -27.48
N VAL A 272 -31.57 36.55 -28.17
CA VAL A 272 -31.06 36.74 -29.52
C VAL A 272 -29.53 36.64 -29.54
N LYS A 273 -28.98 35.71 -30.31
CA LYS A 273 -27.56 35.62 -30.64
C LYS A 273 -27.16 36.77 -31.55
N ARG A 274 -26.37 37.68 -31.04
CA ARG A 274 -25.74 38.76 -31.81
C ARG A 274 -24.47 38.22 -32.49
N ASN A 275 -24.56 38.01 -33.78
CA ASN A 275 -23.47 37.69 -34.69
C ASN A 275 -22.54 38.92 -34.80
N ARG A 276 -21.29 38.83 -34.40
CA ARG A 276 -20.27 39.83 -34.74
C ARG A 276 -19.38 39.27 -35.84
N GLY A 277 -19.55 39.89 -36.98
CA GLY A 277 -18.86 39.60 -38.21
C GLY A 277 -17.38 40.00 -38.18
N HIS A 278 -16.71 39.40 -39.06
CA HIS A 278 -15.35 39.62 -39.54
C HIS A 278 -15.05 41.11 -39.82
N GLY A 279 -13.86 41.55 -39.40
CA GLY A 279 -13.19 42.74 -39.88
C GLY A 279 -11.71 42.43 -40.12
N ARG A 280 -11.33 42.34 -41.40
CA ARG A 280 -9.98 42.33 -41.92
C ARG A 280 -9.26 43.64 -41.53
N ARG A 281 -8.03 43.56 -41.07
CA ARG A 281 -6.81 44.15 -41.68
C ARG A 281 -5.59 43.65 -40.97
#